data_07890c43594c5ee4a9ae5ba0b3171cdc
#
_entry.id   07890c43594c5ee4a9ae5ba0b3171cdc
#
_cell.length_a   1.000
_cell.length_b   1.000
_cell.length_c   1.000
_cell.angle_alpha   90.00
_cell.angle_beta   90.00
_cell.angle_gamma   90.00
#
_symmetry.space_group_name_H-M   'P 1'
#
loop_
_entity.id
_entity.type
_entity.pdbx_description
1 polymer ?
#
loop_
_entity_poly.entity_id
_entity_poly.type
_entity_poly.pdbx_seq_one_letter_code
_entity_poly.pdbx_strand_id
1 'polypeptide(L)'
;MPESAGEESYDWRRLHPVTPALRGWKVLVAFVAVVGFQMSDTLRQVADALGPGRAWLLVLGAVVLVGVVGFVYSALAWRVMRYAVTDIAVHLRTGLVFRQQRQARLDRLLAVDVLQPLLARLLGLAQLNLEVAGGAGSAVQLEFLQESETSAQRAQILALAAGVGPTSAGAVPAAAPGTGPAQYSPPAQDGVPAQEGAVVPVAAPVYAAAPERQVYELPMPRLIRSILWSVPPWFLVALFGALVVVSIVVGDVSGLFVMVPAALGAGGYVWNRINSGATFRAAASPDGIRLRHGLTETRTQTVPPGRVQAVRLTQGPLWRRHDWWQVEINVAGYGATTDAQKGSTLHPVATRAEAAVALWLVLPDLGVDDPVAALDAALAGRDDDGGFTPAPRSARWVDPFSRRRHGVLVTRTALVMRSGRLWRTVVVVPHERTQSLGLEQGPLQRRLGLATFVAHSTPGPVAPRVQHLEAHVAAALLEEQSERARQARAVAGPELWMRAATADLGTGVAGTHAAVDADAPQPVPPAPAPVQVPTHQPSAPAPGEPQA
;
A
#
# COMPACT_ATOMS: atom_id res chain seq x y z
N MET A 1 -28.74 -1.53 29.41
CA MET A 1 -27.40 -1.98 29.67
C MET A 1 -27.37 -3.41 30.14
N PRO A 2 -26.88 -4.34 29.34
CA PRO A 2 -26.19 -5.53 29.82
C PRO A 2 -25.00 -5.83 28.90
N GLU A 3 -23.84 -5.26 29.19
CA GLU A 3 -22.64 -5.42 28.35
C GLU A 3 -21.38 -5.84 29.18
N SER A 4 -21.55 -6.17 30.45
CA SER A 4 -20.45 -6.45 31.36
C SER A 4 -20.15 -7.93 31.59
N ALA A 5 -20.94 -8.87 31.12
CA ALA A 5 -20.78 -10.29 31.41
C ALA A 5 -19.83 -11.05 30.47
N GLY A 6 -19.47 -10.50 29.31
CA GLY A 6 -18.55 -11.13 28.34
C GLY A 6 -17.08 -10.66 28.41
N GLU A 7 -16.81 -9.62 29.18
CA GLU A 7 -15.49 -8.94 29.16
C GLU A 7 -14.45 -9.54 30.13
N GLU A 8 -14.85 -10.37 31.08
CA GLU A 8 -13.93 -10.93 32.09
C GLU A 8 -13.08 -12.11 31.59
N SER A 9 -13.40 -12.70 30.44
CA SER A 9 -12.72 -13.90 29.93
C SER A 9 -11.61 -13.65 28.92
N TYR A 10 -11.29 -12.36 28.58
CA TYR A 10 -10.24 -12.08 27.61
C TYR A 10 -8.83 -12.13 28.25
N ASP A 11 -7.87 -12.78 27.57
CA ASP A 11 -6.44 -12.78 27.97
C ASP A 11 -5.83 -11.38 27.69
N TRP A 12 -6.01 -10.47 28.67
CA TRP A 12 -5.51 -9.10 28.58
C TRP A 12 -3.99 -9.05 28.81
N ARG A 13 -3.26 -8.71 27.75
CA ARG A 13 -1.81 -8.53 27.77
C ARG A 13 -1.42 -7.07 27.86
N ARG A 14 -0.26 -6.80 28.47
CA ARG A 14 0.30 -5.44 28.58
C ARG A 14 1.31 -5.22 27.47
N LEU A 15 1.41 -3.95 27.03
CA LEU A 15 2.45 -3.49 26.13
C LEU A 15 3.80 -3.38 26.86
N HIS A 16 4.91 -3.28 26.11
CA HIS A 16 6.25 -3.25 26.68
C HIS A 16 6.48 -1.98 27.55
N PRO A 17 7.17 -2.07 28.70
CA PRO A 17 7.33 -0.95 29.65
C PRO A 17 8.12 0.24 29.09
N VAL A 18 8.88 0.09 28.02
CA VAL A 18 9.63 1.17 27.35
C VAL A 18 8.72 2.05 26.46
N THR A 19 7.48 1.66 26.20
CA THR A 19 6.49 2.42 25.40
C THR A 19 6.40 3.91 25.80
N PRO A 20 6.33 4.31 27.09
CA PRO A 20 6.28 5.71 27.48
C PRO A 20 7.45 6.54 26.99
N ALA A 21 8.67 5.99 27.12
CA ALA A 21 9.89 6.70 26.72
C ALA A 21 9.96 6.89 25.19
N LEU A 22 9.61 5.85 24.44
CA LEU A 22 9.62 5.88 22.97
C LEU A 22 8.54 6.77 22.37
N ARG A 23 7.47 7.05 23.10
CA ARG A 23 6.38 7.95 22.67
C ARG A 23 6.63 9.39 23.07
N GLY A 24 7.17 9.60 24.28
CA GLY A 24 7.32 10.93 24.89
C GLY A 24 8.43 11.80 24.28
N TRP A 25 9.53 11.22 23.76
CA TRP A 25 10.67 11.99 23.27
C TRP A 25 10.32 12.92 22.10
N LYS A 26 9.41 12.51 21.19
CA LYS A 26 8.98 13.35 20.05
C LYS A 26 8.27 14.61 20.54
N VAL A 27 7.43 14.48 21.58
CA VAL A 27 6.73 15.61 22.20
C VAL A 27 7.72 16.53 22.89
N LEU A 28 8.72 15.97 23.58
CA LEU A 28 9.77 16.75 24.23
C LEU A 28 10.60 17.55 23.23
N VAL A 29 11.04 16.92 22.14
CA VAL A 29 11.80 17.60 21.07
C VAL A 29 10.96 18.70 20.42
N ALA A 30 9.69 18.42 20.09
CA ALA A 30 8.78 19.42 19.53
C ALA A 30 8.58 20.60 20.50
N PHE A 31 8.41 20.33 21.80
CA PHE A 31 8.29 21.35 22.83
C PHE A 31 9.55 22.22 22.93
N VAL A 32 10.73 21.60 23.00
CA VAL A 32 12.01 22.33 23.05
C VAL A 32 12.20 23.20 21.81
N ALA A 33 11.86 22.70 20.63
CA ALA A 33 11.96 23.46 19.38
C ALA A 33 10.99 24.66 19.37
N VAL A 34 9.74 24.47 19.78
CA VAL A 34 8.73 25.53 19.84
C VAL A 34 9.11 26.58 20.89
N VAL A 35 9.50 26.17 22.09
CA VAL A 35 9.92 27.09 23.15
C VAL A 35 11.18 27.86 22.75
N GLY A 36 12.18 27.17 22.18
CA GLY A 36 13.40 27.80 21.70
C GLY A 36 13.15 28.85 20.61
N PHE A 37 12.19 28.58 19.71
CA PHE A 37 11.82 29.50 18.64
C PHE A 37 10.93 30.66 19.13
N GLN A 38 9.85 30.34 19.86
CA GLN A 38 8.86 31.32 20.33
C GLN A 38 9.41 32.25 21.42
N MET A 39 10.29 31.76 22.30
CA MET A 39 10.77 32.49 23.47
C MET A 39 12.21 33.00 23.31
N SER A 40 12.75 33.03 22.09
CA SER A 40 14.14 33.49 21.84
C SER A 40 14.42 34.88 22.41
N ASP A 41 13.48 35.83 22.26
CA ASP A 41 13.64 37.19 22.77
C ASP A 41 13.45 37.29 24.28
N THR A 42 12.50 36.51 24.83
CA THR A 42 12.31 36.41 26.29
C THR A 42 13.52 35.78 26.97
N LEU A 43 14.12 34.76 26.33
CA LEU A 43 15.34 34.12 26.83
C LEU A 43 16.53 35.08 26.83
N ARG A 44 16.66 35.95 25.83
CA ARG A 44 17.67 37.02 25.81
C ARG A 44 17.46 38.00 26.94
N GLN A 45 16.22 38.51 27.16
CA GLN A 45 15.90 39.40 28.27
C GLN A 45 16.20 38.77 29.64
N VAL A 46 15.87 37.50 29.82
CA VAL A 46 16.19 36.74 31.04
C VAL A 46 17.70 36.54 31.21
N ALA A 47 18.41 36.29 30.11
CA ALA A 47 19.86 36.15 30.12
C ALA A 47 20.55 37.48 30.49
N ASP A 48 20.03 38.61 30.01
CA ASP A 48 20.54 39.95 30.34
C ASP A 48 20.26 40.31 31.80
N ALA A 49 19.10 39.90 32.36
CA ALA A 49 18.71 40.21 33.74
C ALA A 49 19.40 39.32 34.79
N LEU A 50 19.59 38.04 34.54
CA LEU A 50 20.07 37.03 35.51
C LEU A 50 21.51 36.55 35.25
N GLY A 51 22.07 36.94 34.13
CA GLY A 51 23.32 36.42 33.60
C GLY A 51 23.11 35.09 32.80
N PRO A 52 23.96 34.85 31.78
CA PRO A 52 23.75 33.74 30.83
C PRO A 52 23.75 32.37 31.50
N GLY A 53 24.56 32.13 32.52
CA GLY A 53 24.62 30.85 33.22
C GLY A 53 23.35 30.48 33.97
N ARG A 54 22.72 31.47 34.65
CA ARG A 54 21.46 31.26 35.40
C ARG A 54 20.26 31.12 34.47
N ALA A 55 20.24 31.84 33.36
CA ALA A 55 19.22 31.72 32.34
C ALA A 55 19.21 30.30 31.73
N TRP A 56 20.38 29.75 31.42
CA TRP A 56 20.48 28.35 30.91
C TRP A 56 20.02 27.32 31.94
N LEU A 57 20.31 27.51 33.23
CA LEU A 57 19.81 26.62 34.29
C LEU A 57 18.27 26.63 34.39
N LEU A 58 17.65 27.81 34.23
CA LEU A 58 16.18 27.90 34.19
C LEU A 58 15.58 27.19 32.98
N VAL A 59 16.16 27.38 31.78
CA VAL A 59 15.73 26.68 30.57
C VAL A 59 15.88 25.18 30.76
N LEU A 60 17.04 24.73 31.24
CA LEU A 60 17.28 23.29 31.48
C LEU A 60 16.29 22.74 32.52
N GLY A 61 16.04 23.50 33.61
CA GLY A 61 15.05 23.13 34.63
C GLY A 61 13.64 22.98 34.05
N ALA A 62 13.22 23.92 33.20
CA ALA A 62 11.92 23.89 32.53
C ALA A 62 11.81 22.65 31.57
N VAL A 63 12.85 22.40 30.79
CA VAL A 63 12.90 21.23 29.89
C VAL A 63 12.84 19.92 30.68
N VAL A 64 13.61 19.82 31.78
CA VAL A 64 13.60 18.64 32.64
C VAL A 64 12.22 18.46 33.29
N LEU A 65 11.62 19.55 33.80
CA LEU A 65 10.29 19.51 34.42
C LEU A 65 9.23 18.99 33.43
N VAL A 66 9.20 19.55 32.22
CA VAL A 66 8.28 19.10 31.15
C VAL A 66 8.55 17.65 30.76
N GLY A 67 9.83 17.27 30.67
CA GLY A 67 10.23 15.89 30.42
C GLY A 67 9.74 14.91 31.49
N VAL A 68 9.90 15.27 32.76
CA VAL A 68 9.43 14.47 33.91
C VAL A 68 7.89 14.38 33.92
N VAL A 69 7.19 15.47 33.75
CA VAL A 69 5.71 15.49 33.70
C VAL A 69 5.21 14.66 32.54
N GLY A 70 5.80 14.84 31.35
CA GLY A 70 5.45 14.05 30.17
C GLY A 70 5.74 12.55 30.34
N PHE A 71 6.87 12.22 30.98
CA PHE A 71 7.23 10.83 31.27
C PHE A 71 6.27 10.20 32.28
N VAL A 72 5.96 10.88 33.37
CA VAL A 72 5.01 10.42 34.40
C VAL A 72 3.62 10.22 33.80
N TYR A 73 3.13 11.18 33.01
CA TYR A 73 1.86 11.04 32.29
C TYR A 73 1.86 9.82 31.34
N SER A 74 2.93 9.66 30.56
CA SER A 74 3.06 8.55 29.62
C SER A 74 3.17 7.20 30.33
N ALA A 75 3.86 7.13 31.48
CA ALA A 75 3.98 5.94 32.30
C ALA A 75 2.64 5.54 32.94
N LEU A 76 1.86 6.54 33.40
CA LEU A 76 0.51 6.29 33.92
C LEU A 76 -0.43 5.82 32.79
N ALA A 77 -0.37 6.45 31.61
CA ALA A 77 -1.14 6.04 30.45
C ALA A 77 -0.81 4.61 30.02
N TRP A 78 0.48 4.24 30.02
CA TRP A 78 0.92 2.88 29.72
C TRP A 78 0.34 1.83 30.67
N ARG A 79 0.26 2.11 31.97
CA ARG A 79 -0.32 1.17 32.96
C ARG A 79 -1.77 0.79 32.65
N VAL A 80 -2.51 1.66 32.00
CA VAL A 80 -3.93 1.44 31.62
C VAL A 80 -4.06 0.78 30.25
N MET A 81 -3.02 0.88 29.39
CA MET A 81 -3.05 0.29 28.07
C MET A 81 -2.96 -1.23 28.14
N ARG A 82 -3.98 -1.91 27.58
CA ARG A 82 -4.05 -3.37 27.47
C ARG A 82 -4.61 -3.77 26.12
N TYR A 83 -4.17 -4.92 25.61
CA TYR A 83 -4.74 -5.51 24.41
C TYR A 83 -5.12 -6.96 24.65
N ALA A 84 -6.08 -7.45 23.87
CA ALA A 84 -6.47 -8.86 23.84
C ALA A 84 -6.72 -9.28 22.41
N VAL A 85 -6.28 -10.47 22.03
CA VAL A 85 -6.53 -11.08 20.72
C VAL A 85 -7.53 -12.21 20.96
N THR A 86 -8.69 -12.12 20.30
CA THR A 86 -9.73 -13.15 20.31
C THR A 86 -9.89 -13.72 18.90
N ASP A 87 -10.66 -14.77 18.75
CA ASP A 87 -10.92 -15.42 17.46
C ASP A 87 -11.72 -14.51 16.50
N ILE A 88 -12.36 -13.46 17.02
CA ILE A 88 -13.24 -12.56 16.25
C ILE A 88 -12.62 -11.19 16.04
N ALA A 89 -11.83 -10.69 17.03
CA ALA A 89 -11.33 -9.32 17.02
C ALA A 89 -10.08 -9.12 17.87
N VAL A 90 -9.32 -8.09 17.56
CA VAL A 90 -8.27 -7.55 18.41
C VAL A 90 -8.83 -6.35 19.16
N HIS A 91 -8.82 -6.44 20.49
CA HIS A 91 -9.30 -5.38 21.38
C HIS A 91 -8.13 -4.58 21.93
N LEU A 92 -8.27 -3.26 21.95
CA LEU A 92 -7.29 -2.34 22.52
C LEU A 92 -8.00 -1.37 23.47
N ARG A 93 -7.58 -1.34 24.74
CA ARG A 93 -8.04 -0.35 25.72
C ARG A 93 -6.93 0.67 25.96
N THR A 94 -7.27 1.95 25.80
CA THR A 94 -6.34 3.07 25.99
C THR A 94 -7.02 4.20 26.73
N GLY A 95 -6.20 5.13 27.26
CA GLY A 95 -6.67 6.38 27.89
C GLY A 95 -6.72 6.32 29.40
N LEU A 96 -6.11 7.35 30.03
CA LEU A 96 -6.10 7.55 31.48
C LEU A 96 -7.35 8.29 31.95
N VAL A 97 -7.65 9.43 31.31
CA VAL A 97 -8.79 10.29 31.64
C VAL A 97 -10.00 9.93 30.79
N PHE A 98 -9.80 9.85 29.47
CA PHE A 98 -10.82 9.41 28.52
C PHE A 98 -10.52 7.99 28.09
N ARG A 99 -11.24 7.04 28.65
CA ARG A 99 -11.10 5.63 28.28
C ARG A 99 -11.66 5.41 26.88
N GLN A 100 -10.82 4.95 25.97
CA GLN A 100 -11.19 4.57 24.63
C GLN A 100 -10.99 3.06 24.47
N GLN A 101 -12.01 2.40 23.99
CA GLN A 101 -11.93 1.00 23.58
C GLN A 101 -12.02 0.97 22.05
N ARG A 102 -11.01 0.40 21.42
CA ARG A 102 -10.97 0.17 19.97
C ARG A 102 -10.99 -1.32 19.71
N GLN A 103 -11.70 -1.70 18.68
CA GLN A 103 -11.85 -3.09 18.27
C GLN A 103 -11.54 -3.22 16.78
N ALA A 104 -10.59 -4.08 16.44
CA ALA A 104 -10.29 -4.46 15.07
C ALA A 104 -10.89 -5.84 14.79
N ARG A 105 -12.00 -5.90 14.09
CA ARG A 105 -12.63 -7.17 13.70
C ARG A 105 -11.81 -7.86 12.63
N LEU A 106 -11.53 -9.16 12.81
CA LEU A 106 -10.69 -9.96 11.91
C LEU A 106 -11.35 -10.24 10.56
N ASP A 107 -12.69 -10.32 10.51
CA ASP A 107 -13.47 -10.45 9.27
C ASP A 107 -13.36 -9.21 8.35
N ARG A 108 -12.99 -8.05 8.92
CA ARG A 108 -12.82 -6.78 8.21
C ARG A 108 -11.38 -6.33 8.11
N LEU A 109 -10.44 -7.19 8.46
CA LEU A 109 -9.03 -6.89 8.41
C LEU A 109 -8.57 -6.69 6.95
N LEU A 110 -7.95 -5.57 6.68
CA LEU A 110 -7.49 -5.18 5.34
C LEU A 110 -6.00 -5.40 5.17
N ALA A 111 -5.22 -5.06 6.18
CA ALA A 111 -3.77 -5.23 6.18
C ALA A 111 -3.21 -5.31 7.60
N VAL A 112 -2.05 -5.94 7.72
CA VAL A 112 -1.27 -6.03 8.96
C VAL A 112 0.16 -5.58 8.67
N ASP A 113 0.51 -4.39 9.15
CA ASP A 113 1.81 -3.79 8.94
C ASP A 113 2.66 -3.86 10.21
N VAL A 114 3.93 -4.14 10.05
CA VAL A 114 4.92 -4.07 11.14
C VAL A 114 5.81 -2.86 10.92
N LEU A 115 5.86 -1.96 11.91
CA LEU A 115 6.70 -0.78 11.92
C LEU A 115 7.77 -0.90 13.01
N GLN A 116 9.02 -0.63 12.64
CA GLN A 116 10.14 -0.62 13.56
C GLN A 116 10.86 0.74 13.49
N PRO A 117 10.44 1.74 14.29
CA PRO A 117 11.18 2.98 14.44
C PRO A 117 12.62 2.73 14.93
N LEU A 118 13.58 3.58 14.56
CA LEU A 118 15.00 3.39 14.85
C LEU A 118 15.28 3.04 16.32
N LEU A 119 14.72 3.83 17.24
CA LEU A 119 14.90 3.60 18.68
C LEU A 119 14.27 2.28 19.16
N ALA A 120 13.11 1.93 18.63
CA ALA A 120 12.46 0.65 18.92
C ALA A 120 13.28 -0.52 18.38
N ARG A 121 13.85 -0.39 17.17
CA ARG A 121 14.70 -1.39 16.54
C ARG A 121 15.97 -1.67 17.35
N LEU A 122 16.60 -0.63 17.93
CA LEU A 122 17.77 -0.79 18.82
C LEU A 122 17.42 -1.58 20.09
N LEU A 123 16.15 -1.54 20.50
CA LEU A 123 15.64 -2.25 21.68
C LEU A 123 14.96 -3.59 21.34
N GLY A 124 15.01 -4.03 20.06
CA GLY A 124 14.34 -5.25 19.60
C GLY A 124 12.82 -5.18 19.67
N LEU A 125 12.23 -3.96 19.55
CA LEU A 125 10.80 -3.73 19.63
C LEU A 125 10.21 -3.38 18.27
N ALA A 126 8.92 -3.72 18.05
CA ALA A 126 8.16 -3.38 16.86
C ALA A 126 6.74 -2.92 17.23
N GLN A 127 6.09 -2.24 16.31
CA GLN A 127 4.68 -1.85 16.38
C GLN A 127 3.90 -2.66 15.35
N LEU A 128 2.72 -3.14 15.71
CA LEU A 128 1.81 -3.82 14.80
C LEU A 128 0.63 -2.89 14.50
N ASN A 129 0.47 -2.55 13.24
CA ASN A 129 -0.63 -1.71 12.77
C ASN A 129 -1.67 -2.56 12.02
N LEU A 130 -2.90 -2.58 12.54
CA LEU A 130 -4.02 -3.34 12.00
C LEU A 130 -4.95 -2.37 11.28
N GLU A 131 -4.99 -2.46 9.95
CA GLU A 131 -5.92 -1.68 9.14
C GLU A 131 -7.23 -2.44 8.94
N VAL A 132 -8.34 -1.83 9.31
CA VAL A 132 -9.68 -2.44 9.27
C VAL A 132 -10.62 -1.60 8.39
N ALA A 133 -11.53 -2.25 7.67
CA ALA A 133 -12.57 -1.58 6.91
C ALA A 133 -13.56 -0.86 7.87
N GLY A 134 -13.54 0.47 7.89
CA GLY A 134 -14.40 1.25 8.80
C GLY A 134 -14.22 2.77 8.73
N GLY A 135 -13.37 3.27 7.84
CA GLY A 135 -13.14 4.70 7.68
C GLY A 135 -11.98 5.27 8.51
N ALA A 136 -11.86 6.60 8.55
CA ALA A 136 -10.77 7.27 9.25
C ALA A 136 -10.82 6.98 10.77
N GLY A 137 -9.73 6.39 11.29
CA GLY A 137 -9.61 6.06 12.74
C GLY A 137 -9.98 4.64 13.13
N SER A 138 -10.35 3.77 12.19
CA SER A 138 -10.61 2.35 12.45
C SER A 138 -9.34 1.51 12.62
N ALA A 139 -8.18 2.04 12.28
CA ALA A 139 -6.90 1.36 12.50
C ALA A 139 -6.60 1.18 13.99
N VAL A 140 -6.15 -0.02 14.35
CA VAL A 140 -5.70 -0.36 15.71
C VAL A 140 -4.19 -0.55 15.69
N GLN A 141 -3.48 0.24 16.51
CA GLN A 141 -2.03 0.16 16.64
C GLN A 141 -1.67 -0.49 17.97
N LEU A 142 -0.99 -1.63 17.90
CA LEU A 142 -0.36 -2.29 19.04
C LEU A 142 1.07 -1.78 19.13
N GLU A 143 1.33 -0.91 20.11
CA GLU A 143 2.62 -0.22 20.23
C GLU A 143 3.63 -1.09 21.00
N PHE A 144 4.84 -1.20 20.46
CA PHE A 144 6.04 -1.73 21.09
C PHE A 144 5.90 -3.09 21.76
N LEU A 145 5.78 -4.12 20.93
CA LEU A 145 5.93 -5.52 21.28
C LEU A 145 7.37 -5.98 20.98
N GLN A 146 7.82 -7.07 21.56
CA GLN A 146 9.08 -7.69 21.14
C GLN A 146 8.98 -8.16 19.69
N GLU A 147 10.07 -8.08 18.92
CA GLU A 147 10.07 -8.42 17.49
C GLU A 147 9.62 -9.86 17.24
N SER A 148 10.09 -10.80 18.07
CA SER A 148 9.67 -12.21 18.02
C SER A 148 8.17 -12.38 18.30
N GLU A 149 7.65 -11.69 19.30
CA GLU A 149 6.23 -11.68 19.64
C GLU A 149 5.38 -11.03 18.55
N THR A 150 5.86 -9.92 17.96
CA THR A 150 5.18 -9.22 16.87
C THR A 150 5.02 -10.12 15.65
N SER A 151 6.06 -10.87 15.28
CA SER A 151 6.01 -11.79 14.13
C SER A 151 5.04 -12.96 14.38
N ALA A 152 5.04 -13.53 15.58
CA ALA A 152 4.13 -14.59 15.98
C ALA A 152 2.67 -14.09 16.02
N GLN A 153 2.43 -12.92 16.60
CA GLN A 153 1.10 -12.32 16.67
C GLN A 153 0.57 -11.94 15.29
N ARG A 154 1.44 -11.40 14.41
CA ARG A 154 1.07 -11.15 13.03
C ARG A 154 0.62 -12.43 12.32
N ALA A 155 1.40 -13.52 12.44
CA ALA A 155 1.04 -14.82 11.86
C ALA A 155 -0.29 -15.34 12.44
N GLN A 156 -0.50 -15.23 13.74
CA GLN A 156 -1.73 -15.62 14.41
C GLN A 156 -2.94 -14.82 13.89
N ILE A 157 -2.83 -13.49 13.86
CA ILE A 157 -3.91 -12.60 13.40
C ILE A 157 -4.27 -12.87 11.94
N LEU A 158 -3.26 -13.07 11.08
CA LEU A 158 -3.48 -13.39 9.68
C LEU A 158 -4.14 -14.77 9.50
N ALA A 159 -3.71 -15.78 10.26
CA ALA A 159 -4.32 -17.11 10.22
C ALA A 159 -5.78 -17.11 10.71
N LEU A 160 -6.07 -16.39 11.80
CA LEU A 160 -7.43 -16.23 12.32
C LEU A 160 -8.32 -15.46 11.33
N ALA A 161 -7.80 -14.39 10.72
CA ALA A 161 -8.51 -13.64 9.68
C ALA A 161 -8.81 -14.48 8.44
N ALA A 162 -7.96 -15.49 8.15
CA ALA A 162 -8.17 -16.47 7.08
C ALA A 162 -9.14 -17.60 7.45
N GLY A 163 -9.53 -17.70 8.71
CA GLY A 163 -10.30 -18.84 9.22
C GLY A 163 -9.48 -20.14 9.30
N VAL A 164 -8.16 -20.03 9.35
CA VAL A 164 -7.26 -21.17 9.52
C VAL A 164 -7.02 -21.37 11.01
N GLY A 165 -7.47 -22.50 11.56
CA GLY A 165 -7.23 -22.85 12.95
C GLY A 165 -5.73 -23.09 13.25
N PRO A 166 -5.32 -23.09 14.54
CA PRO A 166 -3.96 -23.38 14.93
C PRO A 166 -3.54 -24.77 14.42
N THR A 167 -2.44 -24.84 13.72
CA THR A 167 -1.81 -26.12 13.40
C THR A 167 -1.28 -26.68 14.72
N SER A 168 -1.85 -27.79 15.21
CA SER A 168 -1.30 -28.47 16.36
C SER A 168 0.14 -28.89 16.01
N ALA A 169 1.11 -28.30 16.70
CA ALA A 169 2.51 -28.70 16.60
C ALA A 169 2.66 -30.13 17.19
N GLY A 170 2.37 -31.14 16.36
CA GLY A 170 2.38 -32.54 16.79
C GLY A 170 1.91 -33.53 15.73
N ALA A 171 1.25 -33.06 14.66
CA ALA A 171 0.96 -33.90 13.52
C ALA A 171 2.16 -33.86 12.55
N VAL A 172 3.26 -34.51 12.90
CA VAL A 172 4.12 -35.11 11.89
C VAL A 172 3.19 -36.03 11.11
N PRO A 173 3.02 -35.88 9.76
CA PRO A 173 2.26 -36.85 9.00
C PRO A 173 2.90 -38.21 9.28
N ALA A 174 2.15 -39.10 9.94
CA ALA A 174 2.58 -40.48 10.08
C ALA A 174 2.80 -40.99 8.66
N ALA A 175 4.04 -41.25 8.31
CA ALA A 175 4.39 -41.92 7.08
C ALA A 175 3.54 -43.17 7.00
N ALA A 176 2.81 -43.33 5.89
CA ALA A 176 2.08 -44.57 5.63
C ALA A 176 3.01 -45.78 5.85
N PRO A 177 2.52 -46.87 6.41
CA PRO A 177 3.35 -48.01 6.72
C PRO A 177 3.86 -48.63 5.38
N GLY A 178 5.10 -48.29 5.05
CA GLY A 178 5.85 -48.98 4.01
C GLY A 178 6.20 -50.36 4.53
N THR A 179 5.82 -51.38 3.77
CA THR A 179 6.22 -52.75 3.88
C THR A 179 7.75 -52.88 3.82
N GLY A 180 8.41 -52.85 4.99
CA GLY A 180 9.81 -53.21 5.15
C GLY A 180 9.93 -54.37 6.13
N PRO A 181 10.95 -55.26 6.04
CA PRO A 181 11.00 -56.51 6.80
C PRO A 181 11.14 -56.28 8.28
N ALA A 182 10.41 -57.16 9.02
CA ALA A 182 10.32 -57.19 10.47
C ALA A 182 11.68 -57.13 11.18
N GLN A 183 11.95 -56.11 11.93
CA GLN A 183 13.01 -56.09 12.93
C GLN A 183 12.41 -56.34 14.34
N TYR A 184 13.01 -57.31 14.98
CA TYR A 184 12.80 -57.88 16.27
C TYR A 184 12.54 -56.83 17.37
N SER A 185 11.39 -56.89 18.05
CA SER A 185 11.09 -56.15 19.27
C SER A 185 11.41 -57.03 20.48
N PRO A 186 12.16 -56.55 21.48
CA PRO A 186 12.33 -57.27 22.76
C PRO A 186 11.03 -57.19 23.60
N PRO A 187 10.78 -58.17 24.46
CA PRO A 187 9.54 -58.26 25.23
C PRO A 187 9.42 -57.17 26.29
N ALA A 188 8.19 -56.72 26.50
CA ALA A 188 7.79 -55.74 27.48
C ALA A 188 8.13 -56.21 28.90
N GLN A 189 8.81 -55.36 29.67
CA GLN A 189 8.95 -55.53 31.11
C GLN A 189 7.76 -54.83 31.80
N ASP A 190 7.00 -55.63 32.53
CA ASP A 190 5.91 -55.19 33.39
C ASP A 190 6.45 -54.37 34.58
N GLY A 191 5.76 -53.25 34.87
CA GLY A 191 5.73 -52.68 36.20
C GLY A 191 6.45 -51.37 36.44
N VAL A 192 5.90 -50.26 35.91
CA VAL A 192 6.06 -48.93 36.54
C VAL A 192 4.67 -48.29 36.64
N PRO A 193 4.20 -47.88 37.85
CA PRO A 193 2.90 -47.22 37.98
C PRO A 193 2.92 -45.85 37.31
N ALA A 194 1.86 -45.54 36.56
CA ALA A 194 1.62 -44.24 35.94
C ALA A 194 1.63 -43.16 37.03
N GLN A 195 2.57 -42.21 36.94
CA GLN A 195 2.51 -40.98 37.71
C GLN A 195 1.40 -40.09 37.09
N GLU A 196 0.23 -40.12 37.73
CA GLU A 196 -0.80 -39.09 37.56
C GLU A 196 -0.22 -37.75 38.05
N GLY A 197 -0.14 -36.73 37.13
CA GLY A 197 0.07 -35.36 37.57
C GLY A 197 1.11 -34.51 36.85
N ALA A 198 1.74 -34.96 35.76
CA ALA A 198 2.52 -34.07 34.94
C ALA A 198 1.56 -33.29 34.02
N VAL A 199 1.22 -32.06 34.43
CA VAL A 199 0.62 -31.06 33.53
C VAL A 199 1.64 -30.77 32.43
N VAL A 200 1.52 -31.46 31.30
CA VAL A 200 2.30 -31.16 30.12
C VAL A 200 1.92 -29.72 29.75
N PRO A 201 2.85 -28.75 29.76
CA PRO A 201 2.52 -27.39 29.31
C PRO A 201 2.03 -27.50 27.85
N VAL A 202 0.76 -27.17 27.64
CA VAL A 202 0.20 -27.09 26.29
C VAL A 202 1.04 -26.08 25.55
N ALA A 203 1.89 -26.56 24.63
CA ALA A 203 2.73 -25.69 23.81
C ALA A 203 1.80 -24.72 23.10
N ALA A 204 2.11 -23.41 23.19
CA ALA A 204 1.35 -22.38 22.50
C ALA A 204 1.29 -22.71 21.01
N PRO A 205 0.14 -22.54 20.35
CA PRO A 205 -0.01 -22.90 18.95
C PRO A 205 1.01 -22.11 18.12
N VAL A 206 1.85 -22.81 17.36
CA VAL A 206 2.86 -22.21 16.49
C VAL A 206 2.25 -22.04 15.11
N TYR A 207 2.06 -20.78 14.70
CA TYR A 207 1.67 -20.46 13.35
C TYR A 207 2.93 -20.28 12.49
N ALA A 208 3.12 -21.15 11.50
CA ALA A 208 4.26 -21.06 10.59
C ALA A 208 4.15 -19.80 9.71
N ALA A 209 5.25 -19.05 9.61
CA ALA A 209 5.31 -17.94 8.65
C ALA A 209 5.25 -18.49 7.23
N ALA A 210 4.42 -17.88 6.37
CA ALA A 210 4.33 -18.28 4.97
C ALA A 210 5.67 -18.09 4.24
N PRO A 211 6.08 -19.01 3.35
CA PRO A 211 7.34 -18.92 2.62
C PRO A 211 7.36 -17.67 1.74
N GLU A 212 8.51 -16.99 1.69
CA GLU A 212 8.70 -15.77 0.91
C GLU A 212 9.61 -16.04 -0.29
N ARG A 213 9.19 -15.64 -1.49
CA ARG A 213 10.01 -15.63 -2.69
C ARG A 213 10.33 -14.18 -3.06
N GLN A 214 11.58 -13.78 -2.91
CA GLN A 214 12.02 -12.43 -3.31
C GLN A 214 11.80 -12.23 -4.82
N VAL A 215 11.16 -11.12 -5.18
CA VAL A 215 10.85 -10.75 -6.58
C VAL A 215 11.83 -9.71 -7.08
N TYR A 216 12.04 -8.65 -6.33
CA TYR A 216 13.02 -7.60 -6.66
C TYR A 216 13.55 -6.89 -5.41
N GLU A 217 14.73 -6.27 -5.57
CA GLU A 217 15.39 -5.44 -4.57
C GLU A 217 15.91 -4.17 -5.24
N LEU A 218 15.76 -3.02 -4.58
CA LEU A 218 16.27 -1.76 -5.07
C LEU A 218 17.70 -1.52 -4.56
N PRO A 219 18.72 -1.50 -5.44
CA PRO A 219 20.10 -1.17 -5.03
C PRO A 219 20.19 0.28 -4.57
N MET A 220 20.86 0.54 -3.43
CA MET A 220 21.06 1.88 -2.89
C MET A 220 21.71 2.87 -3.89
N PRO A 221 22.71 2.48 -4.70
CA PRO A 221 23.28 3.38 -5.71
C PRO A 221 22.25 3.84 -6.75
N ARG A 222 21.27 3.00 -7.13
CA ARG A 222 20.19 3.38 -8.05
C ARG A 222 19.27 4.39 -7.38
N LEU A 223 18.93 4.18 -6.11
CA LEU A 223 18.11 5.13 -5.34
C LEU A 223 18.77 6.51 -5.29
N ILE A 224 20.05 6.59 -4.88
CA ILE A 224 20.80 7.84 -4.79
C ILE A 224 20.85 8.53 -6.16
N ARG A 225 21.22 7.79 -7.21
CA ARG A 225 21.24 8.34 -8.58
C ARG A 225 19.87 8.86 -9.01
N SER A 226 18.80 8.16 -8.66
CA SER A 226 17.45 8.60 -9.01
C SER A 226 17.05 9.93 -8.35
N ILE A 227 17.53 10.19 -7.15
CA ILE A 227 17.34 11.46 -6.44
C ILE A 227 18.13 12.57 -7.11
N LEU A 228 19.40 12.33 -7.45
CA LEU A 228 20.24 13.29 -8.19
C LEU A 228 19.64 13.62 -9.57
N TRP A 229 19.02 12.64 -10.24
CA TRP A 229 18.31 12.82 -11.51
C TRP A 229 16.83 13.14 -11.32
N SER A 230 16.42 13.72 -10.18
CA SER A 230 15.08 14.26 -9.98
C SER A 230 15.06 15.79 -10.13
N VAL A 231 13.89 16.35 -10.43
CA VAL A 231 13.75 17.80 -10.68
C VAL A 231 13.99 18.66 -9.43
N PRO A 232 13.50 18.29 -8.21
CA PRO A 232 13.57 19.17 -7.05
C PRO A 232 14.99 19.65 -6.66
N PRO A 233 16.02 18.79 -6.61
CA PRO A 233 17.37 19.25 -6.30
C PRO A 233 17.91 20.28 -7.29
N TRP A 234 17.70 20.08 -8.59
CA TRP A 234 18.17 20.99 -9.64
C TRP A 234 17.42 22.31 -9.64
N PHE A 235 16.11 22.28 -9.36
CA PHE A 235 15.32 23.49 -9.19
C PHE A 235 15.87 24.35 -8.04
N LEU A 236 16.26 23.76 -6.93
CA LEU A 236 16.87 24.47 -5.80
C LEU A 236 18.25 25.04 -6.12
N VAL A 237 19.07 24.28 -6.83
CA VAL A 237 20.39 24.76 -7.29
C VAL A 237 20.20 25.97 -8.21
N ALA A 238 19.26 25.89 -9.15
CA ALA A 238 18.95 27.00 -10.07
C ALA A 238 18.40 28.22 -9.32
N LEU A 239 17.47 28.02 -8.38
CA LEU A 239 16.90 29.08 -7.55
C LEU A 239 17.98 29.75 -6.67
N PHE A 240 18.86 28.95 -6.04
CA PHE A 240 19.97 29.47 -5.27
C PHE A 240 20.92 30.30 -6.12
N GLY A 241 21.30 29.80 -7.31
CA GLY A 241 22.15 30.53 -8.24
C GLY A 241 21.52 31.87 -8.68
N ALA A 242 20.22 31.86 -8.97
CA ALA A 242 19.49 33.08 -9.33
C ALA A 242 19.47 34.11 -8.18
N LEU A 243 19.22 33.67 -6.95
CA LEU A 243 19.24 34.56 -5.78
C LEU A 243 20.61 35.12 -5.45
N VAL A 244 21.67 34.30 -5.63
CA VAL A 244 23.05 34.78 -5.49
C VAL A 244 23.35 35.88 -6.51
N VAL A 245 22.97 35.69 -7.78
CA VAL A 245 23.14 36.71 -8.82
C VAL A 245 22.38 37.99 -8.47
N VAL A 246 21.11 37.87 -8.04
CA VAL A 246 20.30 39.02 -7.61
C VAL A 246 20.95 39.74 -6.41
N SER A 247 21.43 39.01 -5.40
CA SER A 247 22.08 39.60 -4.22
C SER A 247 23.36 40.37 -4.60
N ILE A 248 24.14 39.86 -5.55
CA ILE A 248 25.34 40.55 -6.05
C ILE A 248 24.93 41.84 -6.79
N VAL A 249 23.90 41.79 -7.63
CA VAL A 249 23.46 42.97 -8.43
C VAL A 249 22.84 44.06 -7.53
N VAL A 250 22.05 43.65 -6.54
CA VAL A 250 21.37 44.58 -5.60
C VAL A 250 22.30 45.04 -4.48
N GLY A 251 23.38 44.31 -4.21
CA GLY A 251 24.30 44.59 -3.07
C GLY A 251 23.73 44.23 -1.70
N ASP A 252 22.65 43.42 -1.66
CA ASP A 252 21.97 42.99 -0.45
C ASP A 252 21.92 41.46 -0.36
N VAL A 253 22.44 40.91 0.73
CA VAL A 253 22.46 39.48 1.00
C VAL A 253 21.23 39.00 1.78
N SER A 254 20.35 39.90 2.21
CA SER A 254 19.17 39.55 3.04
C SER A 254 18.24 38.57 2.31
N GLY A 255 18.13 38.68 0.98
CA GLY A 255 17.36 37.75 0.15
C GLY A 255 17.81 36.28 0.24
N LEU A 256 19.08 36.02 0.60
CA LEU A 256 19.57 34.64 0.76
C LEU A 256 18.95 33.92 1.97
N PHE A 257 18.49 34.66 2.98
CA PHE A 257 17.82 34.03 4.13
C PHE A 257 16.50 33.35 3.75
N VAL A 258 15.86 33.76 2.67
CA VAL A 258 14.66 33.08 2.11
C VAL A 258 15.00 31.65 1.66
N MET A 259 16.27 31.37 1.34
CA MET A 259 16.71 30.04 0.96
C MET A 259 16.76 29.04 2.10
N VAL A 260 16.84 29.49 3.36
CA VAL A 260 16.96 28.57 4.50
C VAL A 260 15.74 27.65 4.61
N PRO A 261 14.48 28.13 4.59
CA PRO A 261 13.31 27.25 4.57
C PRO A 261 13.26 26.35 3.33
N ALA A 262 13.64 26.89 2.16
CA ALA A 262 13.66 26.12 0.93
C ALA A 262 14.72 24.97 0.96
N ALA A 263 15.90 25.25 1.48
CA ALA A 263 16.96 24.25 1.66
C ALA A 263 16.56 23.18 2.69
N LEU A 264 15.92 23.59 3.80
CA LEU A 264 15.38 22.65 4.78
C LEU A 264 14.28 21.77 4.17
N GLY A 265 13.38 22.35 3.37
CA GLY A 265 12.34 21.61 2.66
C GLY A 265 12.93 20.60 1.67
N ALA A 266 13.97 20.99 0.95
CA ALA A 266 14.67 20.08 0.04
C ALA A 266 15.45 18.97 0.76
N GLY A 267 16.15 19.33 1.82
CA GLY A 267 16.82 18.35 2.68
C GLY A 267 15.80 17.34 3.23
N GLY A 268 14.64 17.82 3.67
CA GLY A 268 13.52 16.99 4.10
C GLY A 268 12.98 16.09 3.00
N TYR A 269 12.83 16.60 1.76
CA TYR A 269 12.44 15.80 0.60
C TYR A 269 13.45 14.70 0.29
N VAL A 270 14.74 15.04 0.20
CA VAL A 270 15.82 14.08 -0.06
C VAL A 270 15.90 13.04 1.05
N TRP A 271 15.84 13.48 2.30
CA TRP A 271 15.81 12.59 3.46
C TRP A 271 14.65 11.62 3.43
N ASN A 272 13.43 12.12 3.20
CA ASN A 272 12.25 11.29 3.12
C ASN A 272 12.35 10.27 1.96
N ARG A 273 12.89 10.70 0.81
CA ARG A 273 13.08 9.83 -0.36
C ARG A 273 14.11 8.73 -0.11
N ILE A 274 15.22 9.06 0.56
CA ILE A 274 16.23 8.08 0.97
C ILE A 274 15.63 7.13 1.99
N ASN A 275 15.00 7.67 3.03
CA ASN A 275 14.45 6.88 4.12
C ASN A 275 13.39 5.89 3.64
N SER A 276 12.45 6.33 2.81
CA SER A 276 11.37 5.48 2.29
C SER A 276 11.80 4.50 1.21
N GLY A 277 12.87 4.79 0.47
CA GLY A 277 13.38 3.93 -0.60
C GLY A 277 14.54 3.03 -0.20
N ALA A 278 15.16 3.26 0.97
CA ALA A 278 16.28 2.46 1.43
C ALA A 278 15.87 1.02 1.73
N THR A 279 16.76 0.08 1.42
CA THR A 279 16.55 -1.37 1.65
C THR A 279 15.22 -1.90 1.09
N PHE A 280 14.73 -1.28 0.01
CA PHE A 280 13.44 -1.65 -0.57
C PHE A 280 13.50 -3.03 -1.21
N ARG A 281 12.64 -3.93 -0.72
CA ARG A 281 12.50 -5.31 -1.21
C ARG A 281 11.04 -5.66 -1.36
N ALA A 282 10.72 -6.39 -2.42
CA ALA A 282 9.42 -7.01 -2.59
C ALA A 282 9.57 -8.53 -2.69
N ALA A 283 8.70 -9.23 -1.99
CA ALA A 283 8.61 -10.67 -2.02
C ALA A 283 7.17 -11.10 -2.27
N ALA A 284 7.00 -12.15 -3.05
CA ALA A 284 5.73 -12.82 -3.21
C ALA A 284 5.58 -13.87 -2.10
N SER A 285 4.42 -13.88 -1.46
CA SER A 285 4.04 -14.82 -0.42
C SER A 285 2.60 -15.28 -0.67
N PRO A 286 2.18 -16.46 -0.20
CA PRO A 286 0.77 -16.86 -0.23
C PRO A 286 -0.19 -15.83 0.37
N ASP A 287 0.28 -15.05 1.36
CA ASP A 287 -0.50 -13.97 1.99
C ASP A 287 -0.61 -12.70 1.12
N GLY A 288 0.15 -12.60 0.03
CA GLY A 288 0.21 -11.45 -0.85
C GLY A 288 1.63 -10.93 -1.10
N ILE A 289 1.71 -9.68 -1.54
CA ILE A 289 2.97 -9.01 -1.82
C ILE A 289 3.51 -8.43 -0.52
N ARG A 290 4.67 -8.89 -0.07
CA ARG A 290 5.37 -8.33 1.10
C ARG A 290 6.37 -7.29 0.66
N LEU A 291 6.16 -6.05 1.12
CA LEU A 291 7.04 -4.92 0.88
C LEU A 291 7.80 -4.60 2.17
N ARG A 292 9.12 -4.57 2.10
CA ARG A 292 9.98 -4.16 3.21
C ARG A 292 10.86 -3.01 2.77
N HIS A 293 10.85 -1.92 3.53
CA HIS A 293 11.65 -0.73 3.21
C HIS A 293 11.89 0.13 4.44
N GLY A 294 12.86 1.04 4.33
CA GLY A 294 13.12 2.07 5.32
C GLY A 294 14.48 1.98 5.98
N LEU A 295 15.11 3.14 6.19
CA LEU A 295 16.43 3.27 6.83
C LEU A 295 16.30 3.50 8.34
N THR A 296 15.61 4.57 8.74
CA THR A 296 15.40 4.92 10.14
C THR A 296 14.15 4.27 10.72
N GLU A 297 13.17 3.99 9.90
CA GLU A 297 11.96 3.30 10.28
C GLU A 297 11.74 2.16 9.28
N THR A 298 11.99 0.93 9.70
CA THR A 298 11.72 -0.24 8.86
C THR A 298 10.23 -0.55 8.88
N ARG A 299 9.62 -0.55 7.71
CA ARG A 299 8.22 -0.93 7.51
C ARG A 299 8.16 -2.24 6.73
N THR A 300 7.43 -3.20 7.28
CA THR A 300 7.08 -4.43 6.58
C THR A 300 5.57 -4.44 6.38
N GLN A 301 5.16 -4.30 5.14
CA GLN A 301 3.77 -4.22 4.72
C GLN A 301 3.39 -5.45 3.92
N THR A 302 2.18 -5.96 4.12
CA THR A 302 1.62 -7.02 3.26
C THR A 302 0.44 -6.44 2.50
N VAL A 303 0.53 -6.48 1.18
CA VAL A 303 -0.54 -6.10 0.26
C VAL A 303 -1.21 -7.38 -0.22
N PRO A 304 -2.43 -7.70 0.25
CA PRO A 304 -3.13 -8.91 -0.17
C PRO A 304 -3.51 -8.83 -1.66
N PRO A 305 -3.52 -9.96 -2.38
CA PRO A 305 -4.03 -10.02 -3.74
C PRO A 305 -5.48 -9.53 -3.79
N GLY A 306 -5.85 -8.86 -4.89
CA GLY A 306 -7.21 -8.35 -5.05
C GLY A 306 -7.56 -7.08 -4.24
N ARG A 307 -6.68 -6.59 -3.37
CA ARG A 307 -6.90 -5.33 -2.62
C ARG A 307 -6.40 -4.10 -3.35
N VAL A 308 -5.60 -4.27 -4.39
CA VAL A 308 -5.11 -3.14 -5.20
C VAL A 308 -6.23 -2.64 -6.10
N GLN A 309 -6.53 -1.35 -5.99
CA GLN A 309 -7.65 -0.71 -6.69
C GLN A 309 -7.20 0.03 -7.96
N ALA A 310 -5.99 0.53 -7.97
CA ALA A 310 -5.39 1.20 -9.12
C ALA A 310 -3.87 1.15 -9.02
N VAL A 311 -3.21 1.11 -10.17
CA VAL A 311 -1.74 1.16 -10.30
C VAL A 311 -1.36 2.38 -11.11
N ARG A 312 -0.34 3.13 -10.67
CA ARG A 312 0.22 4.26 -11.41
C ARG A 312 1.70 4.06 -11.67
N LEU A 313 2.10 4.16 -12.91
CA LEU A 313 3.49 4.21 -13.33
C LEU A 313 3.82 5.65 -13.72
N THR A 314 4.86 6.23 -13.12
CA THR A 314 5.26 7.62 -13.39
C THR A 314 6.73 7.71 -13.76
N GLN A 315 7.03 8.50 -14.81
CA GLN A 315 8.39 8.74 -15.27
C GLN A 315 8.64 10.25 -15.39
N GLY A 316 9.59 10.75 -14.60
CA GLY A 316 10.05 12.14 -14.69
C GLY A 316 10.91 12.42 -15.94
N PRO A 317 11.07 13.69 -16.34
CA PRO A 317 11.80 14.04 -17.55
C PRO A 317 13.28 13.61 -17.53
N LEU A 318 13.95 13.73 -16.39
CA LEU A 318 15.36 13.36 -16.23
C LEU A 318 15.55 11.84 -16.16
N TRP A 319 14.56 11.09 -15.69
CA TRP A 319 14.60 9.64 -15.58
C TRP A 319 14.48 8.91 -16.92
N ARG A 320 14.02 9.59 -17.98
CA ARG A 320 13.90 9.01 -19.34
C ARG A 320 15.19 8.48 -19.90
N ARG A 321 16.33 9.11 -19.57
CA ARG A 321 17.65 8.65 -20.04
C ARG A 321 18.02 7.27 -19.52
N HIS A 322 17.46 6.88 -18.36
CA HIS A 322 17.72 5.61 -17.69
C HIS A 322 16.54 4.66 -17.78
N ASP A 323 15.44 5.10 -18.39
CA ASP A 323 14.14 4.41 -18.44
C ASP A 323 13.66 3.95 -17.05
N TRP A 324 13.79 4.84 -16.05
CA TRP A 324 13.32 4.59 -14.70
C TRP A 324 11.87 5.01 -14.52
N TRP A 325 11.14 4.21 -13.75
CA TRP A 325 9.74 4.39 -13.44
C TRP A 325 9.49 4.26 -11.94
N GLN A 326 8.55 5.03 -11.44
CA GLN A 326 7.99 4.83 -10.11
C GLN A 326 6.66 4.11 -10.25
N VAL A 327 6.44 3.06 -9.45
CA VAL A 327 5.18 2.32 -9.42
C VAL A 327 4.51 2.56 -8.08
N GLU A 328 3.29 3.07 -8.12
CA GLU A 328 2.46 3.37 -6.96
C GLU A 328 1.10 2.68 -7.10
N ILE A 329 0.49 2.35 -5.98
CA ILE A 329 -0.79 1.64 -5.92
C ILE A 329 -1.76 2.31 -4.96
N ASN A 330 -3.04 2.25 -5.27
CA ASN A 330 -4.10 2.45 -4.28
C ASN A 330 -4.51 1.10 -3.74
N VAL A 331 -4.48 0.93 -2.42
CA VAL A 331 -4.89 -0.30 -1.74
C VAL A 331 -6.15 -0.02 -0.94
N ALA A 332 -7.15 -0.88 -1.06
CA ALA A 332 -8.36 -0.77 -0.24
C ALA A 332 -8.00 -0.88 1.24
N GLY A 333 -8.49 0.08 2.03
CA GLY A 333 -8.26 0.13 3.48
C GLY A 333 -7.14 1.05 3.95
N TYR A 334 -6.19 1.38 3.10
CA TYR A 334 -5.25 2.45 3.41
C TYR A 334 -5.94 3.79 3.17
N GLY A 335 -6.32 4.47 4.26
CA GLY A 335 -7.00 5.76 4.20
C GLY A 335 -6.12 6.90 3.66
N ALA A 336 -6.69 8.12 3.62
CA ALA A 336 -6.01 9.33 3.13
C ALA A 336 -4.92 9.88 4.09
N THR A 337 -4.50 9.13 5.10
CA THR A 337 -3.47 9.57 6.07
C THR A 337 -2.08 9.57 5.44
N THR A 338 -1.19 10.42 5.97
CA THR A 338 0.21 10.51 5.50
C THR A 338 0.95 9.17 5.61
N ASP A 339 0.62 8.36 6.60
CA ASP A 339 1.23 7.04 6.79
C ASP A 339 0.70 6.01 5.77
N ALA A 340 -0.56 6.12 5.36
CA ALA A 340 -1.14 5.33 4.29
C ALA A 340 -0.49 5.63 2.93
N GLN A 341 -0.13 6.89 2.67
CA GLN A 341 0.57 7.27 1.44
C GLN A 341 1.98 6.67 1.36
N LYS A 342 2.67 6.49 2.49
CA LYS A 342 3.98 5.82 2.54
C LYS A 342 3.89 4.34 2.17
N GLY A 343 2.77 3.70 2.46
CA GLY A 343 2.51 2.28 2.13
C GLY A 343 2.03 2.03 0.71
N SER A 344 1.87 3.06 -0.11
CA SER A 344 1.32 2.94 -1.47
C SER A 344 2.37 2.86 -2.58
N THR A 345 3.66 2.83 -2.26
CA THR A 345 4.73 2.65 -3.24
C THR A 345 5.05 1.18 -3.42
N LEU A 346 4.76 0.64 -4.61
CA LEU A 346 5.09 -0.75 -4.97
C LEU A 346 6.55 -0.88 -5.42
N HIS A 347 7.06 0.08 -6.20
CA HIS A 347 8.47 0.16 -6.58
C HIS A 347 8.92 1.63 -6.71
N PRO A 348 9.85 2.12 -5.87
CA PRO A 348 10.23 3.54 -5.87
C PRO A 348 11.07 3.97 -7.08
N VAL A 349 11.89 3.08 -7.65
CA VAL A 349 12.73 3.34 -8.84
C VAL A 349 12.95 2.03 -9.61
N ALA A 350 12.00 1.67 -10.45
CA ALA A 350 12.02 0.48 -11.30
C ALA A 350 12.67 0.77 -12.66
N THR A 351 13.37 -0.16 -13.22
CA THR A 351 13.60 -0.23 -14.67
C THR A 351 12.28 -0.57 -15.36
N ARG A 352 12.20 -0.42 -16.69
CA ARG A 352 11.00 -0.78 -17.44
C ARG A 352 10.56 -2.23 -17.22
N ALA A 353 11.53 -3.16 -17.20
CA ALA A 353 11.27 -4.56 -16.95
C ALA A 353 10.76 -4.82 -15.52
N GLU A 354 11.39 -4.20 -14.51
CA GLU A 354 10.94 -4.30 -13.11
C GLU A 354 9.57 -3.65 -12.91
N ALA A 355 9.26 -2.56 -13.62
CA ALA A 355 7.95 -1.92 -13.58
C ALA A 355 6.85 -2.81 -14.19
N ALA A 356 7.17 -3.54 -15.27
CA ALA A 356 6.29 -4.55 -15.83
C ALA A 356 6.06 -5.70 -14.83
N VAL A 357 7.13 -6.25 -14.22
CA VAL A 357 7.00 -7.28 -13.18
C VAL A 357 6.15 -6.80 -12.01
N ALA A 358 6.36 -5.56 -11.54
CA ALA A 358 5.55 -4.98 -10.47
C ALA A 358 4.07 -4.85 -10.86
N LEU A 359 3.77 -4.50 -12.12
CA LEU A 359 2.40 -4.48 -12.63
C LEU A 359 1.79 -5.87 -12.68
N TRP A 360 2.52 -6.87 -13.23
CA TRP A 360 2.04 -8.26 -13.33
C TRP A 360 1.85 -8.94 -11.98
N LEU A 361 2.60 -8.52 -10.97
CA LEU A 361 2.42 -9.03 -9.61
C LEU A 361 1.05 -8.65 -9.01
N VAL A 362 0.50 -7.51 -9.44
CA VAL A 362 -0.79 -6.97 -8.97
C VAL A 362 -1.92 -7.32 -9.92
N LEU A 363 -1.67 -7.25 -11.22
CA LEU A 363 -2.62 -7.51 -12.30
C LEU A 363 -2.00 -8.51 -13.29
N PRO A 364 -2.14 -9.82 -13.02
CA PRO A 364 -1.51 -10.87 -13.83
C PRO A 364 -1.97 -10.90 -15.29
N ASP A 365 -3.21 -10.52 -15.55
CA ASP A 365 -3.77 -10.44 -16.91
C ASP A 365 -4.28 -9.03 -17.20
N LEU A 366 -3.70 -8.41 -18.23
CA LEU A 366 -4.16 -7.09 -18.72
C LEU A 366 -5.36 -7.22 -19.67
N GLY A 367 -5.76 -8.42 -20.05
CA GLY A 367 -6.89 -8.68 -20.94
C GLY A 367 -6.67 -8.24 -22.38
N VAL A 368 -5.45 -8.34 -22.88
CA VAL A 368 -5.06 -8.05 -24.28
C VAL A 368 -4.25 -9.22 -24.84
N ASP A 369 -4.20 -9.35 -26.16
CA ASP A 369 -3.51 -10.47 -26.80
C ASP A 369 -1.98 -10.34 -26.72
N ASP A 370 -1.45 -9.10 -26.77
CA ASP A 370 -0.04 -8.79 -26.53
C ASP A 370 0.11 -7.78 -25.37
N PRO A 371 0.26 -8.27 -24.13
CA PRO A 371 0.40 -7.42 -22.96
C PRO A 371 1.67 -6.55 -22.97
N VAL A 372 2.74 -7.04 -23.61
CA VAL A 372 4.02 -6.32 -23.69
C VAL A 372 3.89 -5.14 -24.64
N ALA A 373 3.34 -5.35 -25.84
CA ALA A 373 3.10 -4.27 -26.79
C ALA A 373 2.11 -3.22 -26.26
N ALA A 374 1.05 -3.66 -25.58
CA ALA A 374 0.08 -2.75 -24.95
C ALA A 374 0.72 -1.89 -23.84
N LEU A 375 1.56 -2.50 -22.99
CA LEU A 375 2.30 -1.78 -21.97
C LEU A 375 3.32 -0.81 -22.59
N ASP A 376 4.02 -1.21 -23.63
CA ASP A 376 4.95 -0.34 -24.36
C ASP A 376 4.25 0.86 -25.00
N ALA A 377 3.10 0.66 -25.61
CA ALA A 377 2.26 1.72 -26.12
C ALA A 377 1.74 2.66 -24.99
N ALA A 378 1.40 2.10 -23.84
CA ALA A 378 1.04 2.89 -22.65
C ALA A 378 2.21 3.74 -22.15
N LEU A 379 3.41 3.16 -22.01
CA LEU A 379 4.60 3.81 -21.43
C LEU A 379 5.24 4.83 -22.41
N ALA A 380 5.32 4.53 -23.70
CA ALA A 380 6.04 5.34 -24.69
C ALA A 380 5.18 5.91 -25.83
N GLY A 381 4.05 5.28 -26.17
CA GLY A 381 3.19 5.59 -27.30
C GLY A 381 2.53 6.98 -27.28
N ARG A 382 1.97 7.39 -28.40
CA ARG A 382 1.30 8.70 -28.61
C ARG A 382 0.08 8.49 -29.49
N ASP A 383 -0.81 9.47 -29.45
CA ASP A 383 -2.03 9.49 -30.26
C ASP A 383 -2.78 8.13 -30.16
N ASP A 384 -2.94 7.38 -31.21
CA ASP A 384 -3.65 6.10 -31.31
C ASP A 384 -2.74 4.84 -31.19
N ASP A 385 -1.43 5.05 -30.91
CA ASP A 385 -0.49 3.92 -30.74
C ASP A 385 -1.03 2.85 -29.76
N GLY A 386 -1.06 1.59 -30.19
CA GLY A 386 -1.51 0.44 -29.39
C GLY A 386 -3.01 0.39 -29.16
N GLY A 387 -3.82 1.01 -30.02
CA GLY A 387 -5.28 1.00 -29.92
C GLY A 387 -5.86 1.98 -28.88
N PHE A 388 -5.06 2.92 -28.40
CA PHE A 388 -5.54 3.96 -27.49
C PHE A 388 -6.47 4.95 -28.22
N THR A 389 -7.59 5.28 -27.59
CA THR A 389 -8.45 6.40 -28.00
C THR A 389 -7.79 7.71 -27.57
N PRO A 390 -7.28 8.55 -28.52
CA PRO A 390 -6.51 9.74 -28.19
C PRO A 390 -7.39 10.96 -27.89
N ALA A 391 -6.81 11.99 -27.29
CA ALA A 391 -7.42 13.31 -27.21
C ALA A 391 -7.49 13.96 -28.62
N PRO A 392 -8.61 14.60 -28.99
CA PRO A 392 -8.83 15.20 -30.31
C PRO A 392 -7.91 16.39 -30.57
N ARG A 393 -7.88 16.84 -31.84
CA ARG A 393 -7.05 17.99 -32.24
C ARG A 393 -7.46 19.30 -31.57
N SER A 394 -8.74 19.45 -31.21
CA SER A 394 -9.26 20.63 -30.48
C SER A 394 -8.64 20.77 -29.08
N ALA A 395 -8.20 19.68 -28.46
CA ALA A 395 -7.54 19.69 -27.14
C ALA A 395 -6.20 20.45 -27.13
N ARG A 396 -5.61 20.75 -28.29
CA ARG A 396 -4.38 21.57 -28.41
C ARG A 396 -4.51 22.97 -27.81
N TRP A 397 -5.73 23.51 -27.77
CA TRP A 397 -5.99 24.83 -27.21
C TRP A 397 -6.00 24.87 -25.68
N VAL A 398 -6.22 23.73 -25.05
CA VAL A 398 -6.20 23.57 -23.57
C VAL A 398 -4.88 22.97 -23.10
N ASP A 399 -4.37 22.00 -23.86
CA ASP A 399 -3.10 21.31 -23.53
C ASP A 399 -2.27 21.08 -24.81
N PRO A 400 -1.52 22.11 -25.25
CA PRO A 400 -0.72 22.04 -26.48
C PRO A 400 0.44 21.03 -26.37
N PHE A 401 0.96 20.80 -25.16
CA PHE A 401 2.16 20.00 -24.95
C PHE A 401 1.88 18.51 -24.73
N SER A 402 0.85 18.18 -23.94
CA SER A 402 0.62 16.79 -23.51
C SER A 402 -0.48 16.09 -24.30
N ARG A 403 -1.28 16.82 -25.12
CA ARG A 403 -2.41 16.30 -25.90
C ARG A 403 -2.13 14.92 -26.53
N ARG A 404 -1.00 14.80 -27.25
CA ARG A 404 -0.63 13.57 -27.96
C ARG A 404 -0.35 12.37 -27.03
N ARG A 405 -0.25 12.62 -25.74
CA ARG A 405 -0.06 11.59 -24.71
C ARG A 405 -1.34 11.23 -23.97
N HIS A 406 -2.37 12.06 -24.04
CA HIS A 406 -3.65 11.71 -23.47
C HIS A 406 -4.33 10.62 -24.30
N GLY A 407 -4.73 9.57 -23.64
CA GLY A 407 -5.45 8.48 -24.26
C GLY A 407 -5.92 7.44 -23.24
N VAL A 408 -6.92 6.70 -23.66
CA VAL A 408 -7.52 5.60 -22.89
C VAL A 408 -7.57 4.34 -23.76
N LEU A 409 -7.25 3.21 -23.16
CA LEU A 409 -7.42 1.89 -23.75
C LEU A 409 -8.29 1.07 -22.80
N VAL A 410 -9.40 0.57 -23.32
CA VAL A 410 -10.28 -0.37 -22.60
C VAL A 410 -9.89 -1.76 -23.02
N THR A 411 -9.46 -2.58 -22.04
CA THR A 411 -9.09 -3.98 -22.27
C THR A 411 -10.21 -4.91 -21.76
N ARG A 412 -10.00 -6.22 -21.79
CA ARG A 412 -10.99 -7.16 -21.23
C ARG A 412 -11.06 -7.10 -19.69
N THR A 413 -9.96 -6.75 -19.00
CA THR A 413 -9.85 -6.81 -17.54
C THR A 413 -9.66 -5.46 -16.89
N ALA A 414 -9.14 -4.46 -17.61
CA ALA A 414 -8.74 -3.19 -17.04
C ALA A 414 -8.97 -1.99 -17.95
N LEU A 415 -9.00 -0.81 -17.34
CA LEU A 415 -8.96 0.48 -18.01
C LEU A 415 -7.53 1.03 -17.89
N VAL A 416 -6.86 1.24 -19.02
CA VAL A 416 -5.51 1.77 -19.09
C VAL A 416 -5.55 3.22 -19.57
N MET A 417 -5.03 4.13 -18.79
CA MET A 417 -5.03 5.57 -19.07
C MET A 417 -3.60 6.06 -19.14
N ARG A 418 -3.27 6.84 -20.16
CA ARG A 418 -1.95 7.47 -20.28
C ARG A 418 -2.08 8.99 -20.39
N SER A 419 -1.11 9.70 -19.84
CA SER A 419 -1.08 11.15 -19.84
C SER A 419 0.33 11.72 -19.68
N GLY A 420 0.46 13.03 -19.87
CA GLY A 420 1.65 13.80 -19.55
C GLY A 420 2.83 13.64 -20.52
N ARG A 421 3.38 14.77 -20.99
CA ARG A 421 4.57 14.81 -21.84
C ARG A 421 5.86 14.95 -21.01
N LEU A 422 5.87 15.85 -20.03
CA LEU A 422 7.03 16.05 -19.16
C LEU A 422 7.11 14.94 -18.10
N TRP A 423 6.08 14.75 -17.33
CA TRP A 423 5.90 13.60 -16.45
C TRP A 423 4.96 12.63 -17.14
N ARG A 424 5.54 11.52 -17.64
CA ARG A 424 4.73 10.47 -18.24
C ARG A 424 4.04 9.70 -17.13
N THR A 425 2.76 9.53 -17.28
CA THR A 425 1.93 8.79 -16.31
C THR A 425 1.09 7.78 -17.06
N VAL A 426 1.09 6.55 -16.55
CA VAL A 426 0.17 5.48 -16.94
C VAL A 426 -0.58 5.05 -15.70
N VAL A 427 -1.89 4.94 -15.81
CA VAL A 427 -2.76 4.47 -14.73
C VAL A 427 -3.54 3.27 -15.24
N VAL A 428 -3.54 2.20 -14.46
CA VAL A 428 -4.28 0.97 -14.75
C VAL A 428 -5.30 0.74 -13.64
N VAL A 429 -6.55 0.56 -14.00
CA VAL A 429 -7.66 0.31 -13.07
C VAL A 429 -8.39 -0.96 -13.52
N PRO A 430 -8.38 -2.04 -12.72
CA PRO A 430 -9.20 -3.23 -12.99
C PRO A 430 -10.69 -2.85 -13.02
N HIS A 431 -11.47 -3.43 -13.94
CA HIS A 431 -12.89 -3.07 -14.09
C HIS A 431 -13.69 -3.34 -12.83
N GLU A 432 -13.46 -4.46 -12.16
CA GLU A 432 -14.14 -4.85 -10.91
C GLU A 432 -13.83 -3.91 -9.73
N ARG A 433 -12.73 -3.14 -9.81
CA ARG A 433 -12.29 -2.20 -8.76
C ARG A 433 -12.79 -0.77 -8.98
N THR A 434 -13.50 -0.50 -10.04
CA THR A 434 -14.11 0.82 -10.31
C THR A 434 -15.26 1.08 -9.31
N GLN A 435 -15.14 2.11 -8.48
CA GLN A 435 -16.16 2.43 -7.46
C GLN A 435 -17.25 3.34 -8.03
N SER A 436 -16.86 4.44 -8.64
CA SER A 436 -17.76 5.35 -9.33
C SER A 436 -17.07 6.00 -10.53
N LEU A 437 -17.85 6.53 -11.43
CA LEU A 437 -17.40 7.20 -12.65
C LEU A 437 -17.95 8.61 -12.69
N GLY A 438 -17.18 9.53 -13.26
CA GLY A 438 -17.58 10.92 -13.40
C GLY A 438 -17.08 11.55 -14.69
N LEU A 439 -17.78 12.58 -15.13
CA LEU A 439 -17.35 13.48 -16.19
C LEU A 439 -17.19 14.88 -15.64
N GLU A 440 -16.05 15.48 -15.89
CA GLU A 440 -15.75 16.86 -15.52
C GLU A 440 -15.62 17.69 -16.82
N GLN A 441 -16.26 18.85 -16.84
CA GLN A 441 -16.21 19.74 -17.99
C GLN A 441 -16.12 21.20 -17.57
N GLY A 442 -14.93 21.79 -17.73
CA GLY A 442 -14.73 23.21 -17.50
C GLY A 442 -15.31 24.10 -18.63
N PRO A 443 -15.38 25.44 -18.42
CA PRO A 443 -15.97 26.36 -19.41
C PRO A 443 -15.30 26.29 -20.77
N LEU A 444 -13.96 26.22 -20.81
CA LEU A 444 -13.19 26.13 -22.04
C LEU A 444 -13.36 24.78 -22.73
N GLN A 445 -13.37 23.70 -21.94
CA GLN A 445 -13.62 22.36 -22.47
C GLN A 445 -15.01 22.27 -23.11
N ARG A 446 -16.03 22.88 -22.49
CA ARG A 446 -17.39 22.92 -23.03
C ARG A 446 -17.44 23.61 -24.41
N ARG A 447 -16.73 24.73 -24.55
CA ARG A 447 -16.66 25.44 -25.85
C ARG A 447 -15.95 24.63 -26.94
N LEU A 448 -15.02 23.77 -26.55
CA LEU A 448 -14.23 22.95 -27.46
C LEU A 448 -14.79 21.54 -27.66
N GLY A 449 -15.94 21.20 -27.04
CA GLY A 449 -16.55 19.88 -27.11
C GLY A 449 -15.73 18.80 -26.39
N LEU A 450 -14.98 19.18 -25.35
CA LEU A 450 -14.09 18.30 -24.59
C LEU A 450 -14.66 17.97 -23.21
N ALA A 451 -14.30 16.81 -22.66
CA ALA A 451 -14.57 16.40 -21.28
C ALA A 451 -13.39 15.63 -20.68
N THR A 452 -13.31 15.61 -19.37
CA THR A 452 -12.37 14.77 -18.60
C THR A 452 -13.15 13.62 -18.01
N PHE A 453 -12.74 12.41 -18.33
CA PHE A 453 -13.27 11.18 -17.72
C PHE A 453 -12.50 10.89 -16.43
N VAL A 454 -13.21 10.58 -15.34
CA VAL A 454 -12.66 10.26 -14.03
C VAL A 454 -13.23 8.93 -13.55
N ALA A 455 -12.34 8.02 -13.19
CA ALA A 455 -12.71 6.78 -12.50
C ALA A 455 -12.31 6.89 -11.03
N HIS A 456 -13.28 6.96 -10.14
CA HIS A 456 -13.01 7.06 -8.71
C HIS A 456 -12.64 5.68 -8.15
N SER A 457 -11.60 5.68 -7.36
CA SER A 457 -11.05 4.54 -6.63
C SER A 457 -10.95 4.92 -5.15
N THR A 458 -10.48 4.03 -4.31
CA THR A 458 -10.19 4.35 -2.90
C THR A 458 -9.19 5.51 -2.78
N PRO A 459 -9.24 6.28 -1.68
CA PRO A 459 -8.26 7.33 -1.41
C PRO A 459 -6.83 6.78 -1.49
N GLY A 460 -5.94 7.52 -2.14
CA GLY A 460 -4.54 7.13 -2.31
C GLY A 460 -3.82 8.05 -3.30
N PRO A 461 -2.55 7.76 -3.64
CA PRO A 461 -1.76 8.60 -4.54
C PRO A 461 -2.23 8.53 -6.00
N VAL A 462 -2.98 7.50 -6.39
CA VAL A 462 -3.42 7.31 -7.76
C VAL A 462 -4.79 7.93 -7.96
N ALA A 463 -4.88 8.92 -8.85
CA ALA A 463 -6.13 9.55 -9.28
C ALA A 463 -6.38 9.19 -10.75
N PRO A 464 -7.19 8.17 -11.04
CA PRO A 464 -7.46 7.72 -12.39
C PRO A 464 -8.30 8.75 -13.16
N ARG A 465 -7.71 9.37 -14.19
CA ARG A 465 -8.40 10.32 -15.06
C ARG A 465 -7.80 10.39 -16.45
N VAL A 466 -8.64 10.62 -17.46
CA VAL A 466 -8.24 10.93 -18.82
C VAL A 466 -8.77 12.32 -19.18
N GLN A 467 -7.85 13.24 -19.44
CA GLN A 467 -8.19 14.63 -19.72
C GLN A 467 -8.46 14.84 -21.22
N HIS A 468 -9.39 15.75 -21.52
CA HIS A 468 -9.59 16.30 -22.85
C HIS A 468 -9.99 15.29 -23.92
N LEU A 469 -10.79 14.28 -23.60
CA LEU A 469 -11.49 13.46 -24.59
C LEU A 469 -12.60 14.26 -25.26
N GLU A 470 -13.04 13.86 -26.45
CA GLU A 470 -14.27 14.38 -27.02
C GLU A 470 -15.46 14.09 -26.11
N ALA A 471 -16.34 15.07 -25.91
CA ALA A 471 -17.40 14.95 -24.89
C ALA A 471 -18.32 13.74 -25.12
N HIS A 472 -18.64 13.43 -26.40
CA HIS A 472 -19.46 12.28 -26.74
C HIS A 472 -18.71 10.95 -26.53
N VAL A 473 -17.40 10.90 -26.82
CA VAL A 473 -16.55 9.72 -26.54
C VAL A 473 -16.43 9.48 -25.04
N ALA A 474 -16.25 10.55 -24.26
CA ALA A 474 -16.19 10.45 -22.81
C ALA A 474 -17.53 9.97 -22.19
N ALA A 475 -18.66 10.40 -22.75
CA ALA A 475 -19.99 9.95 -22.33
C ALA A 475 -20.20 8.45 -22.66
N ALA A 476 -19.89 8.04 -23.91
CA ALA A 476 -19.95 6.64 -24.30
C ALA A 476 -19.04 5.75 -23.45
N LEU A 477 -17.80 6.21 -23.16
CA LEU A 477 -16.86 5.52 -22.27
C LEU A 477 -17.43 5.36 -20.86
N LEU A 478 -18.14 6.36 -20.32
CA LEU A 478 -18.76 6.28 -19.00
C LEU A 478 -19.82 5.19 -18.95
N GLU A 479 -20.71 5.13 -19.94
CA GLU A 479 -21.76 4.11 -20.02
C GLU A 479 -21.15 2.71 -20.17
N GLU A 480 -20.24 2.54 -21.12
CA GLU A 480 -19.57 1.28 -21.40
C GLU A 480 -18.78 0.78 -20.19
N GLN A 481 -18.01 1.67 -19.54
CA GLN A 481 -17.21 1.31 -18.37
C GLN A 481 -18.09 0.98 -17.17
N SER A 482 -19.24 1.64 -17.00
CA SER A 482 -20.16 1.33 -15.92
C SER A 482 -20.73 -0.09 -16.05
N GLU A 483 -21.07 -0.48 -17.28
CA GLU A 483 -21.55 -1.83 -17.59
C GLU A 483 -20.45 -2.88 -17.37
N ARG A 484 -19.23 -2.65 -17.90
CA ARG A 484 -18.09 -3.55 -17.70
C ARG A 484 -17.77 -3.73 -16.24
N ALA A 485 -17.76 -2.65 -15.45
CA ALA A 485 -17.50 -2.70 -14.02
C ALA A 485 -18.58 -3.50 -13.26
N ARG A 486 -19.85 -3.39 -13.69
CA ARG A 486 -20.94 -4.18 -13.10
C ARG A 486 -20.80 -5.65 -13.42
N GLN A 487 -20.52 -6.00 -14.69
CA GLN A 487 -20.31 -7.38 -15.14
C GLN A 487 -19.09 -7.99 -14.46
N ALA A 488 -17.94 -7.27 -14.42
CA ALA A 488 -16.73 -7.73 -13.78
C ALA A 488 -16.94 -8.03 -12.28
N ARG A 489 -17.68 -7.17 -11.56
CA ARG A 489 -18.04 -7.43 -10.15
C ARG A 489 -18.97 -8.60 -9.96
N ALA A 490 -19.88 -8.87 -10.89
CA ALA A 490 -20.80 -10.01 -10.81
C ALA A 490 -20.05 -11.36 -10.94
N VAL A 491 -18.96 -11.38 -11.71
CA VAL A 491 -18.10 -12.56 -11.92
C VAL A 491 -17.01 -12.65 -10.86
N ALA A 492 -16.57 -11.51 -10.29
CA ALA A 492 -15.58 -11.46 -9.22
C ALA A 492 -16.13 -12.18 -7.97
N GLY A 493 -15.58 -13.35 -7.68
CA GLY A 493 -15.92 -14.10 -6.46
C GLY A 493 -15.48 -13.37 -5.20
N PRO A 494 -15.88 -13.85 -4.00
CA PRO A 494 -15.38 -13.32 -2.74
C PRO A 494 -13.85 -13.45 -2.70
N GLU A 495 -13.19 -12.43 -2.15
CA GLU A 495 -11.72 -12.40 -2.04
C GLU A 495 -11.22 -13.47 -1.05
N LEU A 496 -11.12 -14.70 -1.50
CA LEU A 496 -10.66 -15.87 -0.72
C LEU A 496 -9.16 -16.10 -0.85
N TRP A 497 -8.38 -15.01 -0.97
CA TRP A 497 -6.94 -15.03 -1.25
C TRP A 497 -6.12 -15.94 -0.33
N MET A 498 -6.51 -16.10 0.95
CA MET A 498 -5.84 -17.01 1.87
C MET A 498 -6.25 -18.49 1.67
N ARG A 499 -7.48 -18.77 1.22
CA ARG A 499 -7.93 -20.14 0.93
C ARG A 499 -7.28 -20.72 -0.31
N ALA A 500 -7.03 -19.90 -1.33
CA ALA A 500 -6.30 -20.32 -2.53
C ALA A 500 -4.86 -20.75 -2.19
N ALA A 501 -4.17 -20.04 -1.29
CA ALA A 501 -2.83 -20.38 -0.87
C ALA A 501 -2.72 -21.70 -0.08
N THR A 502 -3.77 -22.08 0.65
CA THR A 502 -3.82 -23.37 1.37
C THR A 502 -4.20 -24.55 0.46
N ALA A 503 -4.97 -24.31 -0.60
CA ALA A 503 -5.31 -25.34 -1.58
C ALA A 503 -4.08 -25.78 -2.40
N ASP A 504 -3.22 -24.85 -2.83
CA ASP A 504 -1.98 -25.16 -3.57
C ASP A 504 -0.94 -25.92 -2.72
N LEU A 505 -0.92 -25.71 -1.41
CA LEU A 505 -0.05 -26.48 -0.51
C LEU A 505 -0.56 -27.90 -0.26
N GLY A 506 -1.87 -28.13 -0.40
CA GLY A 506 -2.50 -29.46 -0.26
C GLY A 506 -2.37 -30.33 -1.51
N THR A 507 -2.27 -29.75 -2.70
CA THR A 507 -2.15 -30.48 -3.98
C THR A 507 -0.71 -30.83 -4.36
N GLY A 508 0.29 -30.19 -3.74
CA GLY A 508 1.71 -30.46 -3.99
C GLY A 508 2.22 -31.81 -3.50
N VAL A 509 1.45 -32.57 -2.70
CA VAL A 509 1.84 -33.90 -2.17
C VAL A 509 1.12 -35.05 -2.91
N ALA A 510 0.09 -34.76 -3.70
CA ALA A 510 -0.66 -35.79 -4.44
C ALA A 510 -0.28 -35.91 -5.93
N GLY A 511 0.65 -35.11 -6.45
CA GLY A 511 0.93 -34.96 -7.87
C GLY A 511 2.10 -35.78 -8.45
N THR A 512 2.71 -36.71 -7.70
CA THR A 512 3.91 -37.44 -8.20
C THR A 512 3.67 -38.91 -8.63
N HIS A 513 2.42 -39.35 -8.75
CA HIS A 513 2.13 -40.69 -9.23
C HIS A 513 1.00 -40.79 -10.28
N ALA A 514 1.04 -39.94 -11.31
CA ALA A 514 0.20 -40.16 -12.52
C ALA A 514 0.84 -39.48 -13.72
N ALA A 515 1.98 -39.98 -14.13
CA ALA A 515 2.60 -39.66 -15.41
C ALA A 515 3.08 -40.92 -16.09
N VAL A 516 2.15 -41.80 -16.45
CA VAL A 516 2.26 -42.80 -17.55
C VAL A 516 0.83 -43.12 -17.92
N ASP A 517 0.31 -42.48 -18.95
CA ASP A 517 -0.67 -42.86 -19.96
C ASP A 517 -1.31 -41.60 -20.55
N ALA A 518 -0.59 -40.93 -21.42
CA ALA A 518 -1.11 -39.83 -22.22
C ALA A 518 -0.94 -40.19 -23.72
N ASP A 519 -1.77 -41.12 -24.16
CA ASP A 519 -2.01 -41.27 -25.59
C ASP A 519 -3.46 -41.72 -25.82
N ALA A 520 -4.40 -40.77 -25.64
CA ALA A 520 -5.78 -40.89 -26.12
C ALA A 520 -6.21 -39.51 -26.67
N PRO A 521 -6.66 -39.45 -27.95
CA PRO A 521 -7.05 -38.19 -28.56
C PRO A 521 -8.33 -37.63 -27.90
N GLN A 522 -8.26 -36.39 -27.42
CA GLN A 522 -9.42 -35.67 -26.89
C GLN A 522 -10.41 -35.33 -28.01
N PRO A 523 -11.73 -35.43 -27.79
CA PRO A 523 -12.72 -35.02 -28.77
C PRO A 523 -12.73 -33.52 -28.97
N VAL A 524 -12.60 -33.10 -30.22
CA VAL A 524 -12.68 -31.68 -30.64
C VAL A 524 -14.09 -31.16 -30.37
N PRO A 525 -14.26 -30.02 -29.66
CA PRO A 525 -15.59 -29.42 -29.49
C PRO A 525 -16.14 -28.92 -30.83
N PRO A 526 -17.46 -29.03 -31.09
CA PRO A 526 -18.06 -28.62 -32.37
C PRO A 526 -17.93 -27.10 -32.55
N ALA A 527 -17.60 -26.71 -33.79
CA ALA A 527 -17.49 -25.30 -34.18
C ALA A 527 -18.81 -24.54 -33.95
N PRO A 528 -18.76 -23.29 -33.48
CA PRO A 528 -19.97 -22.47 -33.32
C PRO A 528 -20.63 -22.23 -34.69
N ALA A 529 -21.97 -22.34 -34.71
CA ALA A 529 -22.78 -22.10 -35.92
C ALA A 529 -22.61 -20.65 -36.40
N PRO A 530 -22.60 -20.41 -37.73
CA PRO A 530 -22.44 -19.06 -38.28
C PRO A 530 -23.63 -18.17 -37.89
N VAL A 531 -23.33 -17.00 -37.35
CA VAL A 531 -24.31 -15.96 -37.03
C VAL A 531 -24.95 -15.49 -38.33
N GLN A 532 -26.26 -15.72 -38.51
CA GLN A 532 -27.03 -15.19 -39.62
C GLN A 532 -27.20 -13.66 -39.41
N VAL A 533 -26.61 -12.89 -40.29
CA VAL A 533 -26.83 -11.45 -40.40
C VAL A 533 -28.21 -11.23 -40.98
N PRO A 534 -29.13 -10.48 -40.34
CA PRO A 534 -30.44 -10.16 -40.94
C PRO A 534 -30.24 -9.30 -42.19
N THR A 535 -30.63 -9.79 -43.36
CA THR A 535 -30.74 -8.99 -44.59
C THR A 535 -31.87 -8.02 -44.47
N HIS A 536 -31.56 -6.75 -44.49
CA HIS A 536 -32.52 -5.65 -44.58
C HIS A 536 -33.24 -5.76 -45.97
N GLN A 537 -34.51 -6.12 -45.98
CA GLN A 537 -35.38 -5.89 -47.14
C GLN A 537 -35.80 -4.42 -47.16
N PRO A 538 -35.69 -3.74 -48.29
CA PRO A 538 -36.24 -2.39 -48.42
C PRO A 538 -37.77 -2.43 -48.44
N SER A 539 -38.39 -1.65 -47.58
CA SER A 539 -39.84 -1.45 -47.47
C SER A 539 -40.37 -0.82 -48.77
N ALA A 540 -41.41 -1.38 -49.33
CA ALA A 540 -42.15 -0.84 -50.48
C ALA A 540 -42.90 0.47 -50.06
N PRO A 541 -43.10 1.44 -50.96
CA PRO A 541 -43.77 2.68 -50.67
C PRO A 541 -45.28 2.46 -50.49
N ALA A 542 -45.87 3.14 -49.52
CA ALA A 542 -47.29 3.16 -49.24
C ALA A 542 -48.07 3.88 -50.35
N PRO A 543 -49.30 3.44 -50.65
CA PRO A 543 -50.16 4.10 -51.68
C PRO A 543 -50.76 5.40 -51.12
N GLY A 544 -50.84 6.41 -52.05
CA GLY A 544 -51.24 7.76 -51.75
C GLY A 544 -52.67 7.93 -51.30
N GLU A 545 -52.89 8.90 -50.41
CA GLU A 545 -54.19 9.47 -50.06
C GLU A 545 -54.67 10.47 -51.09
N PRO A 546 -55.98 10.57 -51.37
CA PRO A 546 -56.50 11.51 -52.36
C PRO A 546 -56.68 12.91 -51.75
N GLN A 547 -56.42 13.91 -52.59
CA GLN A 547 -56.71 15.32 -52.32
C GLN A 547 -58.21 15.57 -52.21
N ALA A 548 -58.61 16.32 -51.21
CA ALA A 548 -59.74 17.22 -51.18
C ALA A 548 -59.41 18.45 -50.30
#